data_3b20754432ef869f41fd84db0493d20c
#
_entry.id   3b20754432ef869f41fd84db0493d20c
#
_cell.length_a   1.000
_cell.length_b   1.000
_cell.length_c   1.000
_cell.angle_alpha   90.00
_cell.angle_beta   90.00
_cell.angle_gamma   90.00
#
_symmetry.space_group_name_H-M   'P 1'
#
loop_
_entity.id
_entity.type
_entity.pdbx_description
1 polymer ?
#
loop_
_entity_poly.entity_id
_entity_poly.type
_entity_poly.pdbx_seq_one_letter_code
_entity_poly.pdbx_strand_id
1 'polypeptide(L)'
;MPDRNTTSCNRIAVIDIGSNSLRLVVFERLGATLMPLLNEKVMCGLGRGIARTGRLNREGVDLAYANLQRFVALARALGADHLTA
;
A
#
# COMPACT_ATOMS: atom_id res chain seq x y z
N MET A 1 14.27 26.48 7.18
CA MET A 1 14.14 25.78 7.30
C MET A 1 13.71 25.46 7.21
N PRO A 2 13.52 25.32 7.15
CA PRO A 2 13.04 24.63 7.01
C PRO A 2 12.54 24.19 6.84
N ASP A 3 12.51 24.25 6.48
CA ASP A 3 12.16 23.70 6.38
C ASP A 3 12.05 23.10 6.15
N ARG A 4 12.55 23.03 5.88
CA ARG A 4 12.44 22.10 5.77
C ARG A 4 11.85 21.24 6.04
N ASN A 5 12.23 21.09 6.15
CA ASN A 5 11.68 20.08 6.80
C ASN A 5 10.31 19.91 6.62
N THR A 6 9.84 20.63 6.49
CA THR A 6 8.46 20.57 6.19
C THR A 6 8.15 19.80 4.95
N THR A 7 9.07 19.69 4.05
CA THR A 7 8.84 18.96 2.82
C THR A 7 8.81 17.46 3.06
N SER A 8 9.52 16.98 4.07
CA SER A 8 9.59 15.55 4.29
C SER A 8 8.29 14.97 4.81
N CYS A 9 7.41 15.79 5.37
CA CYS A 9 6.15 15.32 5.95
C CYS A 9 5.00 15.37 4.98
N ASN A 10 5.28 15.43 3.70
CA ASN A 10 4.25 15.66 2.71
C ASN A 10 3.79 14.42 1.97
N ARG A 11 4.33 13.25 2.28
CA ARG A 11 3.96 12.04 1.57
C ARG A 11 3.35 11.03 2.52
N ILE A 12 2.22 10.49 2.08
CA ILE A 12 1.43 9.55 2.87
C ILE A 12 1.17 8.33 2.01
N ALA A 13 1.43 7.16 2.56
CA ALA A 13 1.17 5.91 1.87
C ALA A 13 0.00 5.21 2.53
N VAL A 14 -0.91 4.69 1.72
CA VAL A 14 -2.07 3.95 2.17
C VAL A 14 -2.06 2.60 1.48
N ILE A 15 -2.15 1.53 2.28
CA ILE A 15 -2.28 0.19 1.75
C ILE A 15 -3.70 -0.28 2.04
N ASP A 16 -4.41 -0.63 0.99
CA ASP A 16 -5.78 -1.12 1.10
C ASP A 16 -5.75 -2.63 0.88
N ILE A 17 -6.22 -3.38 1.87
CA ILE A 17 -6.21 -4.84 1.82
C ILE A 17 -7.62 -5.31 1.56
N GLY A 18 -7.85 -5.83 0.37
CA GLY A 18 -9.14 -6.40 0.00
C GLY A 18 -9.11 -7.91 0.07
N SER A 19 -10.24 -8.54 -0.22
CA SER A 19 -10.35 -9.99 -0.15
C SER A 19 -9.50 -10.68 -1.22
N ASN A 20 -9.27 -10.03 -2.35
CA ASN A 20 -8.52 -10.63 -3.45
C ASN A 20 -7.40 -9.75 -3.96
N SER A 21 -7.20 -8.59 -3.37
CA SER A 21 -6.24 -7.63 -3.91
C SER A 21 -5.60 -6.80 -2.82
N LEU A 22 -4.43 -6.27 -3.15
CA LEU A 22 -3.75 -5.26 -2.35
C LEU A 22 -3.57 -4.04 -3.23
N ARG A 23 -3.70 -2.86 -2.64
CA ARG A 23 -3.45 -1.62 -3.37
C ARG A 23 -2.57 -0.73 -2.52
N LEU A 24 -1.57 -0.14 -3.15
CA LEU A 24 -0.75 0.89 -2.52
C LEU A 24 -1.00 2.20 -3.25
N VAL A 25 -1.34 3.23 -2.50
CA VAL A 25 -1.41 4.58 -3.05
C VAL A 25 -0.51 5.45 -2.20
N VAL A 26 0.37 6.20 -2.86
CA VAL A 26 1.21 7.18 -2.20
C VAL A 26 0.76 8.55 -2.66
N PHE A 27 0.44 9.41 -1.71
CA PHE A 27 -0.01 10.77 -1.97
C PHE A 27 1.06 11.76 -1.58
N GLU A 28 1.10 12.86 -2.31
CA GLU A 28 1.86 14.03 -1.90
C GLU A 28 0.89 15.13 -1.53
N ARG A 29 1.13 15.76 -0.39
CA ARG A 29 0.29 16.88 0.03
C ARG A 29 0.83 18.15 -0.59
N LEU A 30 -0.02 18.85 -1.30
CA LEU A 30 0.30 20.15 -1.90
C LEU A 30 -0.72 21.15 -1.35
N GLY A 31 -0.38 21.82 -0.25
CA GLY A 31 -1.31 22.68 0.44
C GLY A 31 -2.47 21.88 1.00
N ALA A 32 -3.67 22.20 0.59
CA ALA A 32 -4.88 21.49 1.02
C ALA A 32 -5.22 20.31 0.10
N THR A 33 -4.41 20.04 -0.89
CA THR A 33 -4.69 19.02 -1.89
C THR A 33 -3.79 17.82 -1.68
N LEU A 34 -4.35 16.63 -1.89
CA LEU A 34 -3.57 15.40 -1.94
C LEU A 34 -3.47 14.95 -3.39
N MET A 35 -2.25 14.75 -3.86
CA MET A 35 -2.01 14.34 -5.23
C MET A 35 -1.41 12.95 -5.25
N PRO A 36 -2.03 11.99 -5.94
CA PRO A 36 -1.46 10.65 -5.99
C PRO A 36 -0.18 10.64 -6.82
N LEU A 37 0.87 10.09 -6.24
CA LEU A 37 2.14 9.88 -6.92
C LEU A 37 2.25 8.47 -7.47
N LEU A 38 1.67 7.51 -6.78
CA LEU A 38 1.74 6.11 -7.15
C LEU A 38 0.43 5.45 -6.79
N ASN A 39 -0.08 4.61 -7.66
CA ASN A 39 -1.28 3.82 -7.39
C ASN A 39 -1.04 2.46 -8.04
N GLU A 40 -0.78 1.47 -7.20
CA GLU A 40 -0.47 0.14 -7.69
C GLU A 40 -1.39 -0.88 -7.05
N LYS A 41 -1.96 -1.76 -7.85
CA LYS A 41 -2.87 -2.80 -7.38
C LYS A 41 -2.35 -4.15 -7.82
N VAL A 42 -2.38 -5.11 -6.89
CA VAL A 42 -1.96 -6.48 -7.17
C VAL A 42 -3.12 -7.40 -6.80
N MET A 43 -3.46 -8.30 -7.71
CA MET A 43 -4.47 -9.31 -7.45
C MET A 43 -3.79 -10.51 -6.82
N CYS A 44 -4.21 -10.88 -5.62
CA CYS A 44 -3.59 -11.95 -4.87
C CYS A 44 -4.43 -13.23 -4.81
N GLY A 45 -5.73 -13.12 -5.05
CA GLY A 45 -6.60 -14.28 -5.04
C GLY A 45 -6.77 -14.90 -3.66
N LEU A 46 -6.73 -14.08 -2.60
CA LEU A 46 -6.82 -14.59 -1.24
C LEU A 46 -8.09 -15.35 -0.98
N GLY A 47 -9.21 -14.90 -1.55
CA GLY A 47 -10.50 -15.51 -1.33
C GLY A 47 -10.81 -16.68 -2.23
N ARG A 48 -9.89 -17.03 -3.13
CA ARG A 48 -10.14 -18.09 -4.08
C ARG A 48 -10.24 -19.44 -3.36
N GLY A 49 -11.33 -20.14 -3.56
CA GLY A 49 -11.52 -21.43 -2.95
C GLY A 49 -12.02 -21.42 -1.51
N ILE A 50 -12.25 -20.22 -0.94
CA ILE A 50 -12.66 -20.13 0.46
C ILE A 50 -14.02 -20.77 0.69
N ALA A 51 -14.90 -20.69 -0.30
CA ALA A 51 -16.23 -21.27 -0.19
C ALA A 51 -16.19 -22.80 -0.10
N ARG A 52 -15.16 -23.41 -0.67
CA ARG A 52 -15.03 -24.86 -0.65
C ARG A 52 -14.26 -25.37 0.55
N THR A 53 -13.19 -24.66 0.92
CA THR A 53 -12.28 -25.14 1.94
C THR A 53 -12.42 -24.45 3.28
N GLY A 54 -13.06 -23.29 3.29
CA GLY A 54 -13.15 -22.45 4.48
C GLY A 54 -11.84 -21.81 4.87
N ARG A 55 -10.85 -21.84 3.99
CA ARG A 55 -9.50 -21.31 4.27
C ARG A 55 -9.09 -20.35 3.16
N LEU A 56 -8.22 -19.42 3.53
CA LEU A 56 -7.62 -18.56 2.53
C LEU A 56 -6.67 -19.37 1.64
N ASN A 57 -6.56 -18.97 0.39
CA ASN A 57 -5.67 -19.59 -0.57
C ASN A 57 -4.22 -19.35 -0.13
N ARG A 58 -3.47 -20.44 0.08
CA ARG A 58 -2.10 -20.33 0.60
C ARG A 58 -1.18 -19.60 -0.36
N GLU A 59 -1.30 -19.88 -1.64
CA GLU A 59 -0.48 -19.18 -2.63
C GLU A 59 -0.82 -17.70 -2.66
N GLY A 60 -2.09 -17.38 -2.48
CA GLY A 60 -2.53 -15.99 -2.40
C GLY A 60 -1.98 -15.29 -1.17
N VAL A 61 -1.92 -15.99 -0.04
CA VAL A 61 -1.34 -15.44 1.18
C VAL A 61 0.13 -15.13 1.00
N ASP A 62 0.87 -16.07 0.41
CA ASP A 62 2.29 -15.87 0.15
C ASP A 62 2.53 -14.70 -0.80
N LEU A 63 1.72 -14.62 -1.84
CA LEU A 63 1.81 -13.54 -2.81
C LEU A 63 1.48 -12.20 -2.16
N ALA A 64 0.43 -12.18 -1.32
CA ALA A 64 0.05 -10.97 -0.63
C ALA A 64 1.16 -10.49 0.29
N TYR A 65 1.77 -11.41 1.03
CA TYR A 65 2.82 -11.05 1.96
C TYR A 65 4.04 -10.47 1.23
N ALA A 66 4.44 -11.10 0.13
CA ALA A 66 5.57 -10.61 -0.66
C ALA A 66 5.29 -9.22 -1.22
N ASN A 67 4.07 -9.00 -1.71
CA ASN A 67 3.71 -7.70 -2.25
C ASN A 67 3.55 -6.65 -1.17
N LEU A 68 3.09 -7.05 0.02
CA LEU A 68 3.01 -6.14 1.13
C LEU A 68 4.39 -5.63 1.52
N GLN A 69 5.38 -6.52 1.56
CA GLN A 69 6.75 -6.13 1.82
C GLN A 69 7.27 -5.18 0.75
N ARG A 70 6.94 -5.46 -0.52
CA ARG A 70 7.33 -4.60 -1.63
C ARG A 70 6.68 -3.23 -1.50
N PHE A 71 5.41 -3.18 -1.12
CA PHE A 71 4.69 -1.92 -0.95
C PHE A 71 5.31 -1.06 0.16
N VAL A 72 5.69 -1.69 1.26
CA VAL A 72 6.35 -0.97 2.35
C VAL A 72 7.68 -0.39 1.86
N ALA A 73 8.45 -1.17 1.10
CA ALA A 73 9.72 -0.70 0.56
C ALA A 73 9.52 0.45 -0.41
N LEU A 74 8.50 0.36 -1.26
CA LEU A 74 8.19 1.44 -2.21
C LEU A 74 7.77 2.71 -1.48
N ALA A 75 6.93 2.57 -0.46
CA ALA A 75 6.50 3.73 0.32
C ALA A 75 7.68 4.43 0.96
N ARG A 76 8.61 3.66 1.51
CA ARG A 76 9.82 4.23 2.10
C ARG A 76 10.70 4.89 1.06
N ALA A 77 10.87 4.25 -0.09
CA ALA A 77 11.68 4.80 -1.17
C ALA A 77 11.12 6.13 -1.67
N LEU A 78 9.80 6.28 -1.62
CA LEU A 78 9.15 7.53 -2.01
C LEU A 78 9.08 8.54 -0.87
N GLY A 79 9.67 8.23 0.27
CA GLY A 79 9.76 9.16 1.38
C GLY A 79 8.45 9.37 2.14
N ALA A 80 7.58 8.36 2.18
CA ALA A 80 6.33 8.48 2.92
C ALA A 80 6.63 8.51 4.42
N ASP A 81 6.08 9.49 5.10
CA ASP A 81 6.23 9.64 6.54
C ASP A 81 5.19 8.84 7.30
N HIS A 82 4.05 8.65 6.69
CA HIS A 82 2.96 7.88 7.26
C HIS A 82 2.64 6.70 6.38
N LEU A 83 2.41 5.56 7.01
CA LEU A 83 1.96 4.37 6.33
C LEU A 83 0.76 3.84 7.08
N THR A 84 -0.35 3.68 6.39
CA THR A 84 -1.60 3.20 6.97
C THR A 84 -2.09 2.01 6.14
N ALA A 85 -2.68 1.06 6.80
CA ALA A 85 -3.24 -0.10 6.11
C ALA A 85 -4.73 -0.23 6.36
#